data_b83ad238f0293722479eb8ccdb72e635
#
_entry.id   b83ad238f0293722479eb8ccdb72e635
#
_cell.length_a   1.000
_cell.length_b   1.000
_cell.length_c   1.000
_cell.angle_alpha   90.00
_cell.angle_beta   90.00
_cell.angle_gamma   90.00
#
_symmetry.space_group_name_H-M   'P 1'
#
loop_
_entity.id
_entity.type
_entity.pdbx_description
1 polymer ?
#
loop_
_entity_poly.entity_id
_entity_poly.type
_entity_poly.pdbx_seq_one_letter_code
_entity_poly.pdbx_strand_id
1 'polypeptide(L)'
;YIQNAAAHGLYEIRGLGAKRRVPHFDDLVFLGASVTRYPLEGYREKCHTKTVLGTRFARKPVELAIPITFAGMSFGSLSARVKEALGRAASELGTSTTTGDGGMTQEERRSSKTLVYQCLPSRYGFNPDDLRKADAIEVVVGQGAKPGGGGMLLGQKINPRVARMRTLPEGIDQRSACRHPDWTGPDDLVIKIQELREITDWQVPIYVKVGATRVYNDVKLAVHAGADVVVVDGMQGGTAATQTAFIEHVGIPTLAALRQAVEALEEMDMRGKVQLVISGGIRTGADVAKALAMGADAVSVGQGALFAMGCNQDSYWQDGAWHSAEAGYEQLGTAPGFCHHCHTGKCPVGITTQDPLLELRLDPEKGAKHLRNYFKTMNMELTTLARACGKSNVHHLEREDLVALTLEAAAMAKLPLAGTNWIPGVGGL
;
A
#
# COMPACT_ATOMS: atom_id res chain seq x y z
N TYR A 1 17.00 -5.42 -22.70
CA TYR A 1 15.85 -6.30 -22.88
C TYR A 1 16.05 -7.28 -24.05
N ILE A 2 16.23 -6.78 -25.29
CA ILE A 2 16.30 -7.62 -26.51
C ILE A 2 17.38 -8.69 -26.39
N GLN A 3 18.60 -8.33 -26.01
CA GLN A 3 19.73 -9.27 -25.87
C GLN A 3 19.46 -10.36 -24.84
N ASN A 4 18.92 -10.00 -23.65
CA ASN A 4 18.60 -10.97 -22.60
C ASN A 4 17.47 -11.92 -23.06
N ALA A 5 16.42 -11.38 -23.68
CA ALA A 5 15.32 -12.18 -24.18
C ALA A 5 15.78 -13.14 -25.30
N ALA A 6 16.65 -12.66 -26.18
CA ALA A 6 17.23 -13.49 -27.28
C ALA A 6 18.16 -14.60 -26.74
N ALA A 7 18.96 -14.29 -25.71
CA ALA A 7 19.90 -15.25 -25.14
C ALA A 7 19.21 -16.34 -24.29
N HIS A 8 18.15 -16.00 -23.56
CA HIS A 8 17.58 -16.90 -22.55
C HIS A 8 16.16 -17.39 -22.85
N GLY A 9 15.44 -16.77 -23.81
CA GLY A 9 14.04 -17.12 -24.11
C GLY A 9 13.08 -16.86 -22.93
N LEU A 10 13.45 -15.97 -22.00
CA LEU A 10 12.72 -15.71 -20.75
C LEU A 10 12.42 -14.22 -20.58
N TYR A 11 11.33 -13.93 -19.90
CA TYR A 11 11.00 -12.58 -19.45
C TYR A 11 11.76 -12.22 -18.17
N GLU A 12 12.01 -10.93 -17.98
CA GLU A 12 12.61 -10.42 -16.76
C GLU A 12 11.61 -10.46 -15.58
N ILE A 13 12.06 -11.00 -14.45
CA ILE A 13 11.36 -10.92 -13.13
C ILE A 13 12.12 -9.92 -12.27
N ARG A 14 11.38 -9.01 -11.64
CA ARG A 14 11.96 -8.07 -10.69
C ARG A 14 11.00 -7.70 -9.56
N GLY A 15 11.54 -7.04 -8.54
CA GLY A 15 10.79 -6.42 -7.46
C GLY A 15 10.56 -4.91 -7.68
N LEU A 16 10.03 -4.27 -6.65
CA LEU A 16 9.66 -2.86 -6.57
C LEU A 16 8.56 -2.45 -7.56
N GLY A 17 8.35 -1.16 -7.73
CA GLY A 17 7.31 -0.59 -8.60
C GLY A 17 7.81 -0.19 -9.98
N ALA A 18 6.97 0.51 -10.74
CA ALA A 18 7.27 1.00 -12.08
C ALA A 18 8.48 1.94 -12.09
N LYS A 19 9.35 1.79 -13.10
CA LYS A 19 10.50 2.68 -13.34
C LYS A 19 10.14 3.84 -14.27
N ARG A 20 9.06 3.69 -15.06
CA ARG A 20 8.62 4.78 -15.92
C ARG A 20 8.09 5.95 -15.11
N ARG A 21 8.36 7.16 -15.61
CA ARG A 21 7.72 8.36 -15.10
C ARG A 21 6.25 8.40 -15.54
N VAL A 22 5.36 8.59 -14.58
CA VAL A 22 3.93 8.82 -14.82
C VAL A 22 3.50 10.01 -14.00
N PRO A 23 2.39 10.71 -14.33
CA PRO A 23 1.84 11.76 -13.51
C PRO A 23 1.63 11.32 -12.08
N HIS A 24 2.05 12.16 -11.14
CA HIS A 24 2.10 11.86 -9.71
C HIS A 24 1.63 13.06 -8.89
N PHE A 25 1.51 12.91 -7.58
CA PHE A 25 1.20 14.00 -6.66
C PHE A 25 2.22 15.17 -6.70
N ASP A 26 3.46 14.94 -7.18
CA ASP A 26 4.44 16.02 -7.41
C ASP A 26 3.97 17.04 -8.46
N ASP A 27 3.11 16.62 -9.37
CA ASP A 27 2.53 17.49 -10.41
C ASP A 27 1.35 18.34 -9.90
N LEU A 28 1.05 18.29 -8.59
CA LEU A 28 0.04 19.10 -7.92
C LEU A 28 0.70 20.02 -6.89
N VAL A 29 0.08 21.18 -6.63
CA VAL A 29 0.48 22.07 -5.54
C VAL A 29 -0.73 22.57 -4.78
N PHE A 30 -0.54 22.90 -3.49
CA PHE A 30 -1.55 23.52 -2.67
C PHE A 30 -1.63 25.04 -2.91
N LEU A 31 -2.82 25.56 -2.87
CA LEU A 31 -3.12 26.98 -2.78
C LEU A 31 -3.23 27.34 -1.29
N GLY A 32 -2.12 27.76 -0.70
CA GLY A 32 -2.09 28.16 0.71
C GLY A 32 -3.01 29.36 1.01
N ALA A 33 -3.53 29.38 2.23
CA ALA A 33 -4.35 30.48 2.72
C ALA A 33 -3.52 31.77 2.88
N SER A 34 -4.16 32.93 2.68
CA SER A 34 -3.54 34.24 2.80
C SER A 34 -4.55 35.28 3.31
N VAL A 35 -5.24 35.97 2.42
CA VAL A 35 -6.21 37.03 2.78
C VAL A 35 -7.66 36.52 2.73
N THR A 36 -8.00 35.72 1.72
CA THR A 36 -9.36 35.17 1.52
C THR A 36 -9.67 34.04 2.48
N ARG A 37 -8.65 33.39 3.02
CA ARG A 37 -8.70 32.35 4.07
C ARG A 37 -7.44 32.54 4.91
N TYR A 38 -7.55 32.41 6.24
CA TYR A 38 -6.42 32.58 7.14
C TYR A 38 -5.69 31.25 7.40
N PRO A 39 -4.35 31.19 7.30
CA PRO A 39 -3.59 30.03 7.73
C PRO A 39 -3.66 29.84 9.24
N LEU A 40 -3.48 28.62 9.72
CA LEU A 40 -3.42 28.33 11.15
C LEU A 40 -1.98 28.42 11.67
N GLU A 41 -1.82 28.91 12.92
CA GLU A 41 -0.52 29.01 13.58
C GLU A 41 0.00 27.61 13.98
N GLY A 42 1.07 27.16 13.34
CA GLY A 42 1.56 25.80 13.41
C GLY A 42 1.92 25.27 14.80
N TYR A 43 2.29 26.17 15.72
CA TYR A 43 2.68 25.82 17.09
C TYR A 43 1.59 26.12 18.15
N ARG A 44 0.53 26.81 17.79
CA ARG A 44 -0.58 27.17 18.71
C ARG A 44 -1.85 26.41 18.41
N GLU A 45 -2.13 26.15 17.14
CA GLU A 45 -3.38 25.58 16.69
C GLU A 45 -3.20 24.12 16.26
N LYS A 46 -3.97 23.23 16.89
CA LYS A 46 -3.93 21.80 16.60
C LYS A 46 -4.56 21.50 15.26
N CYS A 47 -4.00 20.51 14.55
CA CYS A 47 -4.60 19.91 13.37
C CYS A 47 -4.86 18.43 13.68
N HIS A 48 -6.12 18.02 13.57
CA HIS A 48 -6.54 16.65 13.88
C HIS A 48 -6.23 15.71 12.71
N THR A 49 -5.80 14.49 13.06
CA THR A 49 -5.40 13.46 12.10
C THR A 49 -6.12 12.13 12.30
N LYS A 50 -6.96 12.01 13.37
CA LYS A 50 -7.69 10.78 13.66
C LYS A 50 -8.55 10.39 12.45
N THR A 51 -8.47 9.10 12.09
CA THR A 51 -9.18 8.51 10.96
C THR A 51 -9.93 7.28 11.42
N VAL A 52 -11.13 7.06 10.94
CA VAL A 52 -11.93 5.87 11.26
C VAL A 52 -12.28 5.17 9.95
N LEU A 53 -11.96 3.89 9.86
CA LEU A 53 -12.20 3.06 8.67
C LEU A 53 -13.21 1.96 8.99
N GLY A 54 -14.15 1.72 8.08
CA GLY A 54 -15.08 0.59 8.19
C GLY A 54 -16.31 0.88 9.04
N THR A 55 -16.87 2.08 8.93
CA THR A 55 -18.04 2.51 9.72
C THR A 55 -19.39 2.03 9.20
N ARG A 56 -19.42 1.37 8.01
CA ARG A 56 -20.67 1.04 7.32
C ARG A 56 -21.44 -0.10 8.00
N PHE A 57 -20.77 -1.21 8.29
CA PHE A 57 -21.41 -2.41 8.83
C PHE A 57 -20.71 -2.99 10.06
N ALA A 58 -19.41 -2.73 10.24
CA ALA A 58 -18.65 -3.29 11.34
C ALA A 58 -19.08 -2.71 12.69
N ARG A 59 -19.23 -3.59 13.71
CA ARG A 59 -19.50 -3.15 15.08
C ARG A 59 -18.30 -2.48 15.72
N LYS A 60 -17.08 -2.82 15.27
CA LYS A 60 -15.80 -2.26 15.73
C LYS A 60 -15.00 -1.72 14.54
N PRO A 61 -15.28 -0.51 14.07
CA PRO A 61 -14.46 0.14 13.05
C PRO A 61 -13.00 0.25 13.49
N VAL A 62 -12.09 0.32 12.52
CA VAL A 62 -10.67 0.54 12.78
C VAL A 62 -10.41 2.02 13.04
N GLU A 63 -9.93 2.35 14.24
CA GLU A 63 -9.51 3.70 14.61
C GLU A 63 -8.00 3.86 14.42
N LEU A 64 -7.61 4.89 13.68
CA LEU A 64 -6.22 5.23 13.40
C LEU A 64 -5.91 6.63 13.97
N ALA A 65 -4.76 6.77 14.61
CA ALA A 65 -4.29 8.08 15.08
C ALA A 65 -3.82 8.98 13.93
N ILE A 66 -3.39 8.38 12.81
CA ILE A 66 -2.91 9.05 11.60
C ILE A 66 -3.52 8.38 10.35
N PRO A 67 -3.78 9.11 9.25
CA PRO A 67 -4.38 8.56 8.04
C PRO A 67 -3.38 7.80 7.15
N ILE A 68 -2.42 7.11 7.75
CA ILE A 68 -1.34 6.41 7.04
C ILE A 68 -1.22 5.00 7.61
N THR A 69 -1.39 3.97 6.78
CA THR A 69 -1.32 2.55 7.15
C THR A 69 -0.15 1.85 6.47
N PHE A 70 0.24 0.68 6.98
CA PHE A 70 1.20 -0.19 6.30
C PHE A 70 0.49 -1.13 5.33
N ALA A 71 0.91 -1.11 4.06
CA ALA A 71 0.37 -1.99 3.03
C ALA A 71 0.71 -3.46 3.29
N GLY A 72 -0.12 -4.37 2.77
CA GLY A 72 0.12 -5.80 2.85
C GLY A 72 1.43 -6.23 2.19
N MET A 73 2.30 -6.83 2.97
CA MET A 73 3.60 -7.34 2.55
C MET A 73 3.84 -8.71 3.18
N SER A 74 3.84 -9.76 2.36
CA SER A 74 3.78 -11.15 2.81
C SER A 74 5.03 -11.61 3.55
N PHE A 75 4.82 -12.46 4.58
CA PHE A 75 5.88 -13.33 5.07
C PHE A 75 6.24 -14.37 3.97
N GLY A 76 7.52 -14.59 3.78
CA GLY A 76 8.08 -15.32 2.64
C GLY A 76 8.69 -14.35 1.62
N SER A 77 8.02 -13.24 1.28
CA SER A 77 8.66 -12.10 0.63
C SER A 77 9.58 -11.35 1.58
N LEU A 78 9.07 -11.02 2.77
CA LEU A 78 9.79 -10.36 3.86
C LEU A 78 10.19 -11.37 4.92
N SER A 79 11.26 -11.07 5.67
CA SER A 79 11.66 -11.82 6.85
C SER A 79 10.69 -11.62 8.02
N ALA A 80 10.74 -12.54 9.01
CA ALA A 80 9.95 -12.43 10.23
C ALA A 80 10.32 -11.17 11.04
N ARG A 81 11.59 -10.78 11.04
CA ARG A 81 12.08 -9.56 11.69
C ARG A 81 11.47 -8.28 11.12
N VAL A 82 11.27 -8.23 9.81
CA VAL A 82 10.56 -7.12 9.17
C VAL A 82 9.10 -7.08 9.62
N LYS A 83 8.41 -8.23 9.69
CA LYS A 83 7.02 -8.30 10.16
C LYS A 83 6.88 -7.79 11.59
N GLU A 84 7.83 -8.12 12.45
CA GLU A 84 7.89 -7.61 13.82
C GLU A 84 8.12 -6.09 13.85
N ALA A 85 9.08 -5.57 13.06
CA ALA A 85 9.36 -4.14 13.00
C ALA A 85 8.15 -3.32 12.55
N LEU A 86 7.41 -3.80 11.53
CA LEU A 86 6.17 -3.19 11.06
C LEU A 86 5.11 -3.14 12.17
N GLY A 87 4.90 -4.25 12.87
CA GLY A 87 3.93 -4.34 13.97
C GLY A 87 4.24 -3.40 15.13
N ARG A 88 5.51 -3.36 15.58
CA ARG A 88 5.96 -2.45 16.63
C ARG A 88 5.75 -0.99 16.24
N ALA A 89 6.18 -0.60 15.04
CA ALA A 89 6.01 0.77 14.55
C ALA A 89 4.53 1.17 14.44
N ALA A 90 3.69 0.29 13.87
CA ALA A 90 2.26 0.55 13.76
C ALA A 90 1.59 0.75 15.12
N SER A 91 1.94 -0.08 16.10
CA SER A 91 1.40 0.01 17.46
C SER A 91 1.78 1.31 18.17
N GLU A 92 3.02 1.77 18.01
CA GLU A 92 3.49 3.03 18.57
C GLU A 92 2.89 4.27 17.87
N LEU A 93 2.60 4.15 16.57
CA LEU A 93 1.99 5.22 15.77
C LEU A 93 0.47 5.27 15.89
N GLY A 94 -0.15 4.24 16.48
CA GLY A 94 -1.60 4.11 16.52
C GLY A 94 -2.22 3.89 15.14
N THR A 95 -1.54 3.13 14.28
CA THR A 95 -2.02 2.75 12.95
C THR A 95 -2.04 1.23 12.77
N SER A 96 -2.33 0.75 11.55
CA SER A 96 -2.47 -0.67 11.23
C SER A 96 -1.35 -1.22 10.36
N THR A 97 -1.04 -2.52 10.58
CA THR A 97 -0.32 -3.36 9.62
C THR A 97 -1.28 -4.24 8.84
N THR A 98 -0.76 -4.88 7.78
CA THR A 98 -1.52 -5.79 6.93
C THR A 98 -0.67 -7.02 6.61
N THR A 99 -1.24 -8.23 6.73
CA THR A 99 -0.47 -9.48 6.66
C THR A 99 0.24 -9.70 5.31
N GLY A 100 -0.42 -9.41 4.21
CA GLY A 100 0.03 -9.86 2.90
C GLY A 100 -0.37 -11.33 2.62
N ASP A 101 0.10 -11.85 1.48
CA ASP A 101 -0.11 -13.24 1.06
C ASP A 101 0.66 -14.22 1.96
N GLY A 102 0.06 -15.34 2.31
CA GLY A 102 0.74 -16.38 3.08
C GLY A 102 0.35 -16.48 4.56
N GLY A 103 -0.64 -15.70 4.99
CA GLY A 103 -1.21 -15.81 6.33
C GLY A 103 -0.57 -14.90 7.39
N MET A 104 -1.06 -15.04 8.62
CA MET A 104 -0.68 -14.24 9.78
C MET A 104 0.53 -14.87 10.48
N THR A 105 1.61 -14.13 10.65
CA THR A 105 2.74 -14.57 11.50
C THR A 105 2.48 -14.20 12.96
N GLN A 106 3.06 -14.99 13.87
CA GLN A 106 2.96 -14.71 15.30
C GLN A 106 3.70 -13.42 15.67
N GLU A 107 4.84 -13.15 15.03
CA GLU A 107 5.64 -11.95 15.25
C GLU A 107 4.86 -10.70 14.94
N GLU A 108 4.16 -10.67 13.79
CA GLU A 108 3.34 -9.54 13.40
C GLU A 108 2.12 -9.38 14.30
N ARG A 109 1.39 -10.50 14.59
CA ARG A 109 0.20 -10.41 15.45
C ARG A 109 0.51 -9.93 16.87
N ARG A 110 1.60 -10.43 17.46
CA ARG A 110 1.99 -10.03 18.83
C ARG A 110 2.44 -8.59 18.94
N SER A 111 3.07 -8.06 17.88
CA SER A 111 3.59 -6.69 17.85
C SER A 111 2.59 -5.66 17.33
N SER A 112 1.53 -6.07 16.63
CA SER A 112 0.52 -5.17 16.05
C SER A 112 -0.70 -5.03 16.96
N LYS A 113 -1.04 -3.82 17.38
CA LYS A 113 -2.33 -3.55 18.04
C LYS A 113 -3.50 -3.69 17.07
N THR A 114 -3.31 -3.22 15.85
CA THR A 114 -4.30 -3.28 14.76
C THR A 114 -3.69 -3.99 13.56
N LEU A 115 -4.26 -5.14 13.20
CA LEU A 115 -3.79 -6.00 12.11
C LEU A 115 -4.90 -6.31 11.13
N VAL A 116 -4.69 -5.97 9.88
CA VAL A 116 -5.59 -6.32 8.75
C VAL A 116 -5.13 -7.65 8.16
N TYR A 117 -6.02 -8.62 8.07
CA TYR A 117 -5.74 -9.92 7.45
C TYR A 117 -6.11 -9.88 5.96
N GLN A 118 -5.20 -10.28 5.08
CA GLN A 118 -5.47 -10.37 3.64
C GLN A 118 -5.99 -11.74 3.22
N CYS A 119 -7.17 -11.75 2.60
CA CYS A 119 -7.74 -12.89 1.89
C CYS A 119 -7.43 -12.74 0.39
N LEU A 120 -6.46 -13.50 -0.11
CA LEU A 120 -6.00 -13.43 -1.50
C LEU A 120 -6.52 -14.63 -2.32
N PRO A 121 -6.43 -14.57 -3.68
CA PRO A 121 -6.78 -15.68 -4.55
C PRO A 121 -6.06 -17.00 -4.24
N SER A 122 -4.84 -16.92 -3.73
CA SER A 122 -4.02 -18.07 -3.33
C SER A 122 -4.59 -18.90 -2.19
N ARG A 123 -5.34 -18.28 -1.28
CA ARG A 123 -5.82 -18.87 -0.03
C ARG A 123 -4.71 -19.42 0.89
N TYR A 124 -3.45 -19.03 0.71
CA TYR A 124 -2.34 -19.49 1.54
C TYR A 124 -2.51 -19.06 2.99
N GLY A 125 -2.43 -20.03 3.91
CA GLY A 125 -2.60 -19.79 5.34
C GLY A 125 -3.98 -19.31 5.76
N PHE A 126 -4.96 -19.34 4.85
CA PHE A 126 -6.33 -18.92 5.14
C PHE A 126 -7.01 -19.89 6.11
N ASN A 127 -7.41 -19.38 7.26
CA ASN A 127 -8.13 -20.17 8.26
C ASN A 127 -9.02 -19.27 9.13
N PRO A 128 -10.16 -19.79 9.66
CA PRO A 128 -11.10 -19.00 10.45
C PRO A 128 -10.53 -18.48 11.77
N ASP A 129 -9.59 -19.18 12.38
CA ASP A 129 -9.02 -18.78 13.68
C ASP A 129 -8.17 -17.50 13.56
N ASP A 130 -7.42 -17.36 12.47
CA ASP A 130 -6.66 -16.15 12.21
C ASP A 130 -7.56 -14.99 11.78
N LEU A 131 -8.65 -15.28 11.04
CA LEU A 131 -9.66 -14.27 10.71
C LEU A 131 -10.29 -13.66 11.96
N ARG A 132 -10.62 -14.49 12.98
CA ARG A 132 -11.18 -14.01 14.24
C ARG A 132 -10.19 -13.21 15.10
N LYS A 133 -8.89 -13.38 14.88
CA LYS A 133 -7.83 -12.61 15.56
C LYS A 133 -7.50 -11.29 14.87
N ALA A 134 -7.98 -11.08 13.65
CA ALA A 134 -7.74 -9.86 12.89
C ALA A 134 -8.66 -8.73 13.34
N ASP A 135 -8.22 -7.49 13.14
CA ASP A 135 -8.99 -6.27 13.44
C ASP A 135 -9.72 -5.74 12.20
N ALA A 136 -9.37 -6.22 11.03
CA ALA A 136 -10.07 -6.04 9.75
C ALA A 136 -9.68 -7.16 8.79
N ILE A 137 -10.50 -7.42 7.77
CA ILE A 137 -10.19 -8.36 6.69
C ILE A 137 -10.18 -7.61 5.37
N GLU A 138 -9.12 -7.79 4.57
CA GLU A 138 -9.00 -7.22 3.24
C GLU A 138 -9.07 -8.31 2.19
N VAL A 139 -10.15 -8.33 1.40
CA VAL A 139 -10.29 -9.19 0.22
C VAL A 139 -9.52 -8.56 -0.92
N VAL A 140 -8.47 -9.23 -1.37
CA VAL A 140 -7.59 -8.73 -2.43
C VAL A 140 -8.03 -9.31 -3.78
N VAL A 141 -8.51 -8.46 -4.67
CA VAL A 141 -8.80 -8.80 -6.06
C VAL A 141 -7.57 -8.60 -6.94
N GLY A 142 -6.79 -7.56 -6.63
CA GLY A 142 -5.55 -7.22 -7.34
C GLY A 142 -4.68 -6.23 -6.57
N GLN A 143 -3.51 -5.93 -7.12
CA GLN A 143 -2.59 -4.92 -6.60
C GLN A 143 -1.91 -4.15 -7.73
N GLY A 144 -1.41 -2.93 -7.43
CA GLY A 144 -0.93 -1.98 -8.43
C GLY A 144 0.21 -2.47 -9.31
N ALA A 145 1.13 -3.28 -8.79
CA ALA A 145 2.26 -3.80 -9.55
C ALA A 145 1.89 -4.88 -10.59
N LYS A 146 0.75 -5.54 -10.42
CA LYS A 146 0.37 -6.69 -11.25
C LYS A 146 -1.15 -6.93 -11.28
N PRO A 147 -1.95 -5.96 -11.73
CA PRO A 147 -3.38 -6.16 -11.88
C PRO A 147 -3.66 -7.30 -12.87
N GLY A 148 -4.52 -8.25 -12.50
CA GLY A 148 -4.79 -9.46 -13.28
C GLY A 148 -3.68 -10.51 -13.25
N GLY A 149 -2.60 -10.28 -12.51
CA GLY A 149 -1.53 -11.24 -12.26
C GLY A 149 -1.61 -11.82 -10.85
N GLY A 150 -1.31 -13.11 -10.70
CA GLY A 150 -1.25 -13.77 -9.39
C GLY A 150 0.01 -13.42 -8.61
N GLY A 151 0.08 -13.88 -7.36
CA GLY A 151 1.28 -13.80 -6.54
C GLY A 151 2.40 -14.68 -7.09
N MET A 152 3.64 -14.28 -6.84
CA MET A 152 4.83 -15.05 -7.19
C MET A 152 5.80 -15.08 -6.01
N LEU A 153 6.26 -16.28 -5.66
CA LEU A 153 7.34 -16.50 -4.70
C LEU A 153 8.23 -17.62 -5.25
N LEU A 154 9.51 -17.32 -5.45
CA LEU A 154 10.43 -18.28 -6.03
C LEU A 154 10.93 -19.29 -4.98
N GLY A 155 11.25 -20.50 -5.42
CA GLY A 155 11.56 -21.67 -4.59
C GLY A 155 12.65 -21.43 -3.56
N GLN A 156 13.68 -20.65 -3.90
CA GLN A 156 14.76 -20.31 -2.97
C GLN A 156 14.31 -19.51 -1.72
N LYS A 157 13.08 -18.98 -1.72
CA LYS A 157 12.47 -18.32 -0.56
C LYS A 157 11.43 -19.19 0.14
N ILE A 158 11.14 -20.38 -0.37
CA ILE A 158 10.17 -21.32 0.21
C ILE A 158 10.91 -22.32 1.10
N ASN A 159 11.31 -21.84 2.27
CA ASN A 159 11.90 -22.65 3.32
C ASN A 159 10.81 -23.49 4.05
N PRO A 160 11.16 -24.42 4.96
CA PRO A 160 10.20 -25.27 5.67
C PRO A 160 9.09 -24.49 6.39
N ARG A 161 9.38 -23.30 6.92
CA ARG A 161 8.39 -22.47 7.61
C ARG A 161 7.39 -21.86 6.64
N VAL A 162 7.86 -21.29 5.53
CA VAL A 162 7.01 -20.72 4.47
C VAL A 162 6.17 -21.82 3.83
N ALA A 163 6.77 -22.98 3.55
CA ALA A 163 6.08 -24.14 2.98
C ALA A 163 4.91 -24.58 3.87
N ARG A 164 5.13 -24.75 5.18
CA ARG A 164 4.06 -25.10 6.13
C ARG A 164 2.97 -24.04 6.21
N MET A 165 3.33 -22.75 6.31
CA MET A 165 2.34 -21.66 6.41
C MET A 165 1.47 -21.54 5.17
N ARG A 166 2.03 -21.81 4.00
CA ARG A 166 1.32 -21.69 2.72
C ARG A 166 0.75 -23.00 2.20
N THR A 167 1.00 -24.10 2.90
CA THR A 167 0.60 -25.46 2.46
C THR A 167 1.17 -25.79 1.07
N LEU A 168 2.48 -25.55 0.90
CA LEU A 168 3.20 -25.71 -0.35
C LEU A 168 4.38 -26.68 -0.22
N PRO A 169 4.84 -27.30 -1.32
CA PRO A 169 6.11 -27.99 -1.34
C PRO A 169 7.28 -27.03 -1.09
N GLU A 170 8.28 -27.47 -0.34
CA GLU A 170 9.51 -26.73 -0.09
C GLU A 170 10.36 -26.61 -1.36
N GLY A 171 11.00 -25.46 -1.55
CA GLY A 171 11.98 -25.22 -2.61
C GLY A 171 11.42 -25.14 -4.04
N ILE A 172 10.11 -25.15 -4.22
CA ILE A 172 9.47 -25.10 -5.55
C ILE A 172 8.83 -23.73 -5.79
N ASP A 173 9.07 -23.15 -6.97
CA ASP A 173 8.49 -21.90 -7.40
C ASP A 173 6.95 -21.92 -7.29
N GLN A 174 6.40 -20.91 -6.63
CA GLN A 174 4.99 -20.77 -6.44
C GLN A 174 4.42 -19.62 -7.26
N ARG A 175 3.35 -19.90 -7.98
CA ARG A 175 2.46 -18.91 -8.60
C ARG A 175 1.04 -19.12 -8.11
N SER A 176 0.44 -18.09 -7.55
CA SER A 176 -0.96 -18.17 -7.13
C SER A 176 -1.91 -17.97 -8.31
N ALA A 177 -3.16 -18.35 -8.10
CA ALA A 177 -4.24 -18.01 -9.03
C ALA A 177 -4.34 -16.49 -9.24
N CYS A 178 -4.74 -16.09 -10.44
CA CYS A 178 -4.96 -14.67 -10.78
C CYS A 178 -6.35 -14.16 -10.35
N ARG A 179 -7.26 -15.07 -10.02
CA ARG A 179 -8.62 -14.81 -9.55
C ARG A 179 -8.95 -15.73 -8.38
N HIS A 180 -9.90 -15.33 -7.56
CA HIS A 180 -10.38 -16.19 -6.48
C HIS A 180 -10.98 -17.47 -7.04
N PRO A 181 -10.63 -18.65 -6.52
CA PRO A 181 -11.03 -19.93 -7.11
C PRO A 181 -12.53 -20.23 -6.96
N ASP A 182 -13.17 -19.60 -6.00
CA ASP A 182 -14.58 -19.72 -5.65
C ASP A 182 -15.45 -18.61 -6.27
N TRP A 183 -14.91 -17.81 -7.21
CA TRP A 183 -15.65 -16.74 -7.90
C TRP A 183 -15.76 -17.01 -9.40
N THR A 184 -16.98 -16.88 -9.91
CA THR A 184 -17.29 -16.89 -11.33
C THR A 184 -17.84 -15.55 -11.82
N GLY A 185 -18.35 -14.74 -10.91
CA GLY A 185 -18.91 -13.42 -11.18
C GLY A 185 -18.91 -12.47 -9.98
N PRO A 186 -19.40 -11.24 -10.16
CA PRO A 186 -19.44 -10.22 -9.09
C PRO A 186 -20.28 -10.63 -7.87
N ASP A 187 -21.33 -11.43 -8.08
CA ASP A 187 -22.24 -11.89 -7.02
C ASP A 187 -21.52 -12.79 -6.02
N ASP A 188 -20.48 -13.52 -6.47
CA ASP A 188 -19.68 -14.36 -5.59
C ASP A 188 -18.86 -13.52 -4.57
N LEU A 189 -18.54 -12.27 -4.90
CA LEU A 189 -17.92 -11.35 -3.95
C LEU A 189 -18.89 -10.98 -2.82
N VAL A 190 -20.19 -10.83 -3.12
CA VAL A 190 -21.24 -10.61 -2.10
C VAL A 190 -21.25 -11.78 -1.12
N ILE A 191 -21.28 -13.01 -1.64
CA ILE A 191 -21.29 -14.25 -0.83
C ILE A 191 -20.00 -14.31 0.02
N LYS A 192 -18.84 -14.01 -0.55
CA LYS A 192 -17.58 -14.04 0.17
C LYS A 192 -17.53 -13.00 1.30
N ILE A 193 -17.98 -11.80 1.06
CA ILE A 193 -18.04 -10.75 2.10
C ILE A 193 -18.98 -11.18 3.22
N GLN A 194 -20.14 -11.76 2.88
CA GLN A 194 -21.09 -12.27 3.87
C GLN A 194 -20.48 -13.39 4.71
N GLU A 195 -19.80 -14.37 4.09
CA GLU A 195 -19.07 -15.44 4.77
C GLU A 195 -18.05 -14.89 5.77
N LEU A 196 -17.25 -13.89 5.36
CA LEU A 196 -16.25 -13.28 6.23
C LEU A 196 -16.89 -12.52 7.41
N ARG A 197 -18.05 -11.89 7.20
CA ARG A 197 -18.80 -11.26 8.29
C ARG A 197 -19.32 -12.27 9.30
N GLU A 198 -19.88 -13.38 8.84
CA GLU A 198 -20.35 -14.45 9.73
C GLU A 198 -19.19 -15.08 10.53
N ILE A 199 -18.04 -15.32 9.90
CA ILE A 199 -16.83 -15.85 10.59
C ILE A 199 -16.39 -14.93 11.72
N THR A 200 -16.56 -13.61 11.57
CA THR A 200 -16.10 -12.59 12.52
C THR A 200 -17.23 -12.00 13.37
N ASP A 201 -18.40 -12.60 13.36
CA ASP A 201 -19.60 -12.13 14.09
C ASP A 201 -19.91 -10.65 13.82
N TRP A 202 -19.66 -10.18 12.61
CA TRP A 202 -19.83 -8.77 12.20
C TRP A 202 -19.02 -7.77 13.05
N GLN A 203 -17.96 -8.24 13.73
CA GLN A 203 -17.18 -7.38 14.59
C GLN A 203 -16.27 -6.44 13.81
N VAL A 204 -15.60 -6.95 12.79
CA VAL A 204 -14.54 -6.23 12.07
C VAL A 204 -14.97 -5.81 10.67
N PRO A 205 -14.42 -4.70 10.14
CA PRO A 205 -14.75 -4.25 8.79
C PRO A 205 -14.12 -5.15 7.71
N ILE A 206 -14.81 -5.24 6.58
CA ILE A 206 -14.34 -5.92 5.39
C ILE A 206 -13.92 -4.89 4.35
N TYR A 207 -12.65 -4.91 3.99
CA TYR A 207 -12.06 -4.10 2.94
C TYR A 207 -12.06 -4.90 1.64
N VAL A 208 -12.15 -4.21 0.51
CA VAL A 208 -11.91 -4.80 -0.82
C VAL A 208 -10.80 -4.01 -1.49
N LYS A 209 -9.71 -4.71 -1.84
CA LYS A 209 -8.56 -4.12 -2.52
C LYS A 209 -8.54 -4.49 -3.98
N VAL A 210 -8.44 -3.48 -4.85
CA VAL A 210 -8.32 -3.60 -6.30
C VAL A 210 -7.01 -2.97 -6.81
N GLY A 211 -6.41 -3.55 -7.82
CA GLY A 211 -5.37 -2.89 -8.60
C GLY A 211 -6.01 -1.87 -9.55
N ALA A 212 -5.39 -0.72 -9.70
CA ALA A 212 -5.94 0.37 -10.49
C ALA A 212 -5.97 0.05 -12.00
N THR A 213 -7.13 -0.43 -12.47
CA THR A 213 -7.41 -0.70 -13.87
C THR A 213 -8.73 -0.05 -14.29
N ARG A 214 -9.86 -0.72 -14.16
CA ARG A 214 -11.21 -0.19 -14.41
C ARG A 214 -11.84 0.33 -13.12
N VAL A 215 -11.12 1.20 -12.44
CA VAL A 215 -11.35 1.62 -11.04
C VAL A 215 -12.77 2.06 -10.78
N TYR A 216 -13.36 2.88 -11.68
CA TYR A 216 -14.72 3.35 -11.52
C TYR A 216 -15.73 2.20 -11.36
N ASN A 217 -15.65 1.18 -12.22
CA ASN A 217 -16.54 0.03 -12.16
C ASN A 217 -16.20 -0.92 -11.01
N ASP A 218 -14.91 -1.16 -10.78
CA ASP A 218 -14.43 -2.07 -9.72
C ASP A 218 -14.82 -1.55 -8.33
N VAL A 219 -14.75 -0.23 -8.10
CA VAL A 219 -15.21 0.41 -6.86
C VAL A 219 -16.72 0.25 -6.69
N LYS A 220 -17.51 0.48 -7.74
CA LYS A 220 -18.97 0.30 -7.69
C LYS A 220 -19.34 -1.15 -7.34
N LEU A 221 -18.68 -2.13 -7.94
CA LEU A 221 -18.90 -3.54 -7.64
C LEU A 221 -18.49 -3.90 -6.20
N ALA A 222 -17.36 -3.40 -5.71
CA ALA A 222 -16.92 -3.60 -4.32
C ALA A 222 -17.93 -3.03 -3.32
N VAL A 223 -18.41 -1.81 -3.56
CA VAL A 223 -19.42 -1.14 -2.72
C VAL A 223 -20.76 -1.88 -2.76
N HIS A 224 -21.19 -2.34 -3.95
CA HIS A 224 -22.41 -3.14 -4.12
C HIS A 224 -22.31 -4.48 -3.38
N ALA A 225 -21.14 -5.12 -3.44
CA ALA A 225 -20.88 -6.37 -2.72
C ALA A 225 -20.86 -6.22 -1.19
N GLY A 226 -20.84 -4.99 -0.68
CA GLY A 226 -20.93 -4.73 0.76
C GLY A 226 -19.60 -4.37 1.41
N ALA A 227 -18.59 -3.91 0.68
CA ALA A 227 -17.37 -3.42 1.29
C ALA A 227 -17.61 -2.28 2.27
N ASP A 228 -16.93 -2.28 3.41
CA ASP A 228 -16.87 -1.15 4.34
C ASP A 228 -15.84 -0.13 3.90
N VAL A 229 -14.73 -0.62 3.34
CA VAL A 229 -13.61 0.18 2.85
C VAL A 229 -13.19 -0.33 1.47
N VAL A 230 -12.91 0.57 0.55
CA VAL A 230 -12.27 0.21 -0.72
C VAL A 230 -10.83 0.68 -0.71
N VAL A 231 -9.91 -0.22 -1.07
CA VAL A 231 -8.48 0.06 -1.21
C VAL A 231 -8.12 0.02 -2.69
N VAL A 232 -7.66 1.14 -3.24
CA VAL A 232 -7.22 1.22 -4.64
C VAL A 232 -5.71 1.38 -4.71
N ASP A 233 -5.05 0.48 -5.41
CA ASP A 233 -3.58 0.41 -5.51
C ASP A 233 -3.14 0.78 -6.94
N GLY A 234 -2.55 1.98 -7.10
CA GLY A 234 -2.11 2.51 -8.39
C GLY A 234 -0.89 1.78 -8.96
N MET A 235 -0.63 1.98 -10.25
CA MET A 235 0.47 1.30 -10.96
C MET A 235 1.87 1.59 -10.42
N GLN A 236 2.06 2.65 -9.62
CA GLN A 236 3.32 2.93 -8.91
C GLN A 236 3.53 1.99 -7.70
N GLY A 237 2.52 1.18 -7.33
CA GLY A 237 2.65 0.18 -6.28
C GLY A 237 3.74 -0.84 -6.58
N GLY A 238 4.44 -1.28 -5.53
CA GLY A 238 5.52 -2.25 -5.65
C GLY A 238 5.10 -3.70 -5.37
N THR A 239 6.00 -4.61 -5.67
CA THR A 239 5.89 -6.03 -5.34
C THR A 239 7.28 -6.61 -5.06
N ALA A 240 7.35 -7.82 -4.49
CA ALA A 240 8.62 -8.52 -4.34
C ALA A 240 9.04 -9.26 -5.62
N ALA A 241 8.08 -9.80 -6.35
CA ALA A 241 8.35 -10.58 -7.56
C ALA A 241 7.17 -10.54 -8.53
N THR A 242 7.43 -10.11 -9.76
CA THR A 242 6.55 -10.31 -10.92
C THR A 242 7.31 -10.03 -12.22
N GLN A 243 6.68 -10.32 -13.34
CA GLN A 243 7.22 -9.97 -14.67
C GLN A 243 7.27 -8.45 -14.85
N THR A 244 8.36 -7.94 -15.41
CA THR A 244 8.53 -6.51 -15.74
C THR A 244 7.39 -5.99 -16.61
N ALA A 245 6.85 -6.84 -17.52
CA ALA A 245 5.71 -6.49 -18.36
C ALA A 245 4.47 -6.06 -17.57
N PHE A 246 4.17 -6.72 -16.43
CA PHE A 246 3.07 -6.28 -15.57
C PHE A 246 3.36 -4.92 -14.94
N ILE A 247 4.55 -4.76 -14.35
CA ILE A 247 4.91 -3.55 -13.61
C ILE A 247 4.86 -2.31 -14.51
N GLU A 248 5.30 -2.44 -15.75
CA GLU A 248 5.48 -1.30 -16.66
C GLU A 248 4.30 -1.05 -17.59
N HIS A 249 3.43 -2.05 -17.84
CA HIS A 249 2.45 -1.95 -18.93
C HIS A 249 1.00 -2.28 -18.53
N VAL A 250 0.73 -2.52 -17.24
CA VAL A 250 -0.63 -2.80 -16.76
C VAL A 250 -0.99 -1.89 -15.60
N GLY A 251 -2.20 -1.36 -15.65
CA GLY A 251 -2.70 -0.44 -14.64
C GLY A 251 -2.62 1.04 -15.05
N ILE A 252 -3.20 1.90 -14.21
CA ILE A 252 -3.20 3.35 -14.38
C ILE A 252 -2.54 4.05 -13.19
N PRO A 253 -2.03 5.29 -13.36
CA PRO A 253 -1.43 6.06 -12.30
C PRO A 253 -2.37 6.26 -11.10
N THR A 254 -1.79 6.26 -9.89
CA THR A 254 -2.52 6.46 -8.63
C THR A 254 -3.38 7.72 -8.63
N LEU A 255 -2.86 8.80 -9.22
CA LEU A 255 -3.57 10.08 -9.36
C LEU A 255 -4.90 9.93 -10.12
N ALA A 256 -4.87 9.27 -11.28
CA ALA A 256 -6.06 8.99 -12.09
C ALA A 256 -7.00 8.00 -11.39
N ALA A 257 -6.44 6.98 -10.75
CA ALA A 257 -7.21 5.97 -10.04
C ALA A 257 -8.00 6.57 -8.87
N LEU A 258 -7.39 7.46 -8.10
CA LEU A 258 -8.06 8.15 -7.00
C LEU A 258 -9.26 8.95 -7.48
N ARG A 259 -9.13 9.70 -8.58
CA ARG A 259 -10.27 10.47 -9.11
C ARG A 259 -11.42 9.57 -9.55
N GLN A 260 -11.15 8.48 -10.27
CA GLN A 260 -12.18 7.52 -10.70
C GLN A 260 -12.88 6.85 -9.51
N ALA A 261 -12.13 6.53 -8.44
CA ALA A 261 -12.69 5.95 -7.23
C ALA A 261 -13.64 6.90 -6.51
N VAL A 262 -13.25 8.18 -6.39
CA VAL A 262 -14.10 9.21 -5.78
C VAL A 262 -15.35 9.44 -6.60
N GLU A 263 -15.26 9.53 -7.93
CA GLU A 263 -16.42 9.67 -8.82
C GLU A 263 -17.42 8.52 -8.68
N ALA A 264 -16.91 7.28 -8.56
CA ALA A 264 -17.75 6.11 -8.33
C ALA A 264 -18.52 6.20 -7.00
N LEU A 265 -17.85 6.62 -5.93
CA LEU A 265 -18.47 6.79 -4.61
C LEU A 265 -19.47 7.96 -4.58
N GLU A 266 -19.16 9.07 -5.27
CA GLU A 266 -20.05 10.22 -5.41
C GLU A 266 -21.35 9.83 -6.14
N GLU A 267 -21.24 9.14 -7.28
CA GLU A 267 -22.39 8.70 -8.06
C GLU A 267 -23.31 7.73 -7.31
N MET A 268 -22.73 6.87 -6.47
CA MET A 268 -23.50 5.92 -5.66
C MET A 268 -24.07 6.51 -4.36
N ASP A 269 -23.84 7.80 -4.06
CA ASP A 269 -24.13 8.42 -2.75
C ASP A 269 -23.49 7.66 -1.58
N MET A 270 -22.28 7.13 -1.80
CA MET A 270 -21.52 6.36 -0.81
C MET A 270 -20.30 7.11 -0.25
N ARG A 271 -20.05 8.34 -0.70
CA ARG A 271 -19.00 9.19 -0.14
C ARG A 271 -19.27 9.45 1.35
N GLY A 272 -18.25 9.17 2.20
CA GLY A 272 -18.40 9.26 3.66
C GLY A 272 -19.05 8.05 4.33
N LYS A 273 -19.74 7.17 3.59
CA LYS A 273 -20.30 5.92 4.11
C LYS A 273 -19.35 4.74 3.91
N VAL A 274 -18.63 4.72 2.77
CA VAL A 274 -17.54 3.78 2.46
C VAL A 274 -16.26 4.58 2.43
N GLN A 275 -15.27 4.19 3.24
CA GLN A 275 -13.99 4.88 3.25
C GLN A 275 -13.11 4.41 2.09
N LEU A 276 -12.32 5.35 1.56
CA LEU A 276 -11.40 5.12 0.44
C LEU A 276 -9.95 5.21 0.91
N VAL A 277 -9.22 4.11 0.75
CA VAL A 277 -7.77 4.05 0.99
C VAL A 277 -7.06 4.00 -0.35
N ILE A 278 -6.07 4.86 -0.55
CA ILE A 278 -5.27 4.88 -1.78
C ILE A 278 -3.85 4.39 -1.49
N SER A 279 -3.26 3.61 -2.40
CA SER A 279 -1.87 3.19 -2.33
C SER A 279 -1.20 3.24 -3.70
N GLY A 280 0.13 3.10 -3.71
CA GLY A 280 0.95 3.18 -4.92
C GLY A 280 1.67 4.51 -5.06
N GLY A 281 2.99 4.53 -4.82
CA GLY A 281 3.84 5.70 -5.00
C GLY A 281 3.77 6.77 -3.90
N ILE A 282 3.17 6.48 -2.74
CA ILE A 282 3.14 7.40 -1.59
C ILE A 282 4.51 7.42 -0.91
N ARG A 283 5.12 8.61 -0.75
CA ARG A 283 6.49 8.80 -0.26
C ARG A 283 6.62 9.83 0.85
N THR A 284 5.82 10.89 0.82
CA THR A 284 5.94 12.06 1.69
C THR A 284 4.59 12.45 2.30
N GLY A 285 4.61 13.28 3.34
CA GLY A 285 3.39 13.84 3.90
C GLY A 285 2.65 14.76 2.92
N ALA A 286 3.36 15.33 1.94
CA ALA A 286 2.73 16.08 0.87
C ALA A 286 1.91 15.18 -0.06
N ASP A 287 2.40 13.97 -0.38
CA ASP A 287 1.61 12.99 -1.14
C ASP A 287 0.33 12.61 -0.37
N VAL A 288 0.45 12.39 0.96
CA VAL A 288 -0.71 12.11 1.82
C VAL A 288 -1.71 13.26 1.81
N ALA A 289 -1.24 14.49 2.03
CA ALA A 289 -2.10 15.67 2.05
C ALA A 289 -2.88 15.85 0.73
N LYS A 290 -2.20 15.67 -0.41
CA LYS A 290 -2.83 15.76 -1.74
C LYS A 290 -3.81 14.61 -1.99
N ALA A 291 -3.50 13.41 -1.54
CA ALA A 291 -4.43 12.27 -1.62
C ALA A 291 -5.72 12.53 -0.81
N LEU A 292 -5.59 13.05 0.42
CA LEU A 292 -6.75 13.44 1.24
C LEU A 292 -7.56 14.58 0.60
N ALA A 293 -6.88 15.62 0.12
CA ALA A 293 -7.53 16.73 -0.56
C ALA A 293 -8.30 16.29 -1.82
N MET A 294 -7.81 15.27 -2.52
CA MET A 294 -8.49 14.66 -3.66
C MET A 294 -9.62 13.70 -3.27
N GLY A 295 -9.79 13.39 -1.99
CA GLY A 295 -10.90 12.61 -1.49
C GLY A 295 -10.57 11.21 -0.96
N ALA A 296 -9.31 10.84 -0.72
CA ALA A 296 -8.98 9.67 0.07
C ALA A 296 -9.28 9.90 1.56
N ASP A 297 -9.63 8.84 2.30
CA ASP A 297 -9.77 8.89 3.75
C ASP A 297 -8.47 8.49 4.45
N ALA A 298 -7.65 7.65 3.81
CA ALA A 298 -6.32 7.26 4.27
C ALA A 298 -5.45 6.83 3.08
N VAL A 299 -4.16 6.67 3.36
CA VAL A 299 -3.20 6.09 2.40
C VAL A 299 -2.55 4.84 2.97
N SER A 300 -2.06 3.97 2.08
CA SER A 300 -1.33 2.77 2.48
C SER A 300 0.07 2.76 1.87
N VAL A 301 1.11 2.57 2.70
CA VAL A 301 2.52 2.69 2.33
C VAL A 301 3.20 1.33 2.40
N GLY A 302 3.75 0.86 1.27
CA GLY A 302 4.51 -0.39 1.19
C GLY A 302 6.00 -0.14 0.99
N GLN A 303 6.38 0.18 -0.24
CA GLN A 303 7.79 0.34 -0.65
C GLN A 303 8.52 1.43 0.16
N GLY A 304 7.87 2.58 0.44
CA GLY A 304 8.42 3.64 1.26
C GLY A 304 8.80 3.17 2.68
N ALA A 305 7.99 2.28 3.26
CA ALA A 305 8.30 1.67 4.56
C ALA A 305 9.54 0.77 4.50
N LEU A 306 9.73 0.01 3.40
CA LEU A 306 10.94 -0.79 3.22
C LEU A 306 12.20 0.07 3.07
N PHE A 307 12.10 1.17 2.33
CA PHE A 307 13.21 2.14 2.23
C PHE A 307 13.54 2.77 3.59
N ALA A 308 12.54 3.13 4.37
CA ALA A 308 12.76 3.65 5.72
C ALA A 308 13.48 2.66 6.65
N MET A 309 13.31 1.34 6.44
CA MET A 309 14.03 0.30 7.18
C MET A 309 15.43 -0.01 6.64
N GLY A 310 15.86 0.60 5.55
CA GLY A 310 17.20 0.40 4.99
C GLY A 310 17.23 -0.33 3.63
N CYS A 311 16.11 -0.54 2.96
CA CYS A 311 16.12 -1.05 1.59
C CYS A 311 16.95 -0.13 0.69
N ASN A 312 17.84 -0.70 -0.12
CA ASN A 312 18.75 0.02 -1.01
C ASN A 312 19.80 0.92 -0.32
N GLN A 313 20.04 0.76 0.99
CA GLN A 313 21.17 1.40 1.68
C GLN A 313 22.46 0.60 1.45
N ASP A 314 23.59 1.29 1.53
CA ASP A 314 24.95 0.73 1.38
C ASP A 314 25.45 -0.02 2.62
N SER A 315 24.72 0.07 3.72
CA SER A 315 25.08 -0.49 5.01
C SER A 315 23.87 -1.04 5.78
N TYR A 316 24.13 -1.93 6.73
CA TYR A 316 23.15 -2.48 7.65
C TYR A 316 23.71 -2.55 9.07
N TRP A 317 22.82 -2.59 10.06
CA TRP A 317 23.18 -2.68 11.48
C TRP A 317 23.04 -4.10 11.98
N GLN A 318 24.13 -4.65 12.50
CA GLN A 318 24.16 -5.99 13.10
C GLN A 318 25.16 -6.03 14.25
N ASP A 319 24.84 -6.76 15.32
CA ASP A 319 25.75 -7.02 16.46
C ASP A 319 26.40 -5.76 17.07
N GLY A 320 25.63 -4.66 17.11
CA GLY A 320 26.09 -3.41 17.70
C GLY A 320 26.97 -2.54 16.79
N ALA A 321 27.13 -2.89 15.51
CA ALA A 321 27.97 -2.16 14.55
C ALA A 321 27.30 -1.97 13.18
N TRP A 322 27.79 -0.99 12.43
CA TRP A 322 27.46 -0.83 11.01
C TRP A 322 28.37 -1.69 10.14
N HIS A 323 27.80 -2.40 9.20
CA HIS A 323 28.49 -3.24 8.23
C HIS A 323 28.15 -2.79 6.81
N SER A 324 29.11 -2.89 5.87
CA SER A 324 28.86 -2.63 4.45
C SER A 324 27.98 -3.72 3.84
N ALA A 325 27.04 -3.31 2.99
CA ALA A 325 26.20 -4.19 2.20
C ALA A 325 26.68 -4.31 0.73
N GLU A 326 27.72 -3.58 0.33
CA GLU A 326 28.20 -3.47 -1.06
C GLU A 326 28.47 -4.82 -1.72
N ALA A 327 29.23 -5.70 -1.06
CA ALA A 327 29.51 -7.04 -1.59
C ALA A 327 28.24 -7.86 -1.89
N GLY A 328 27.16 -7.66 -1.14
CA GLY A 328 25.88 -8.30 -1.38
C GLY A 328 25.19 -7.74 -2.64
N TYR A 329 25.31 -6.44 -2.89
CA TYR A 329 24.80 -5.83 -4.13
C TYR A 329 25.61 -6.25 -5.35
N GLU A 330 26.93 -6.30 -5.25
CA GLU A 330 27.81 -6.78 -6.33
C GLU A 330 27.47 -8.23 -6.75
N GLN A 331 27.22 -9.12 -5.79
CA GLN A 331 26.77 -10.50 -6.05
C GLN A 331 25.46 -10.57 -6.83
N LEU A 332 24.63 -9.55 -6.72
CA LEU A 332 23.36 -9.43 -7.47
C LEU A 332 23.53 -8.65 -8.78
N GLY A 333 24.74 -8.22 -9.14
CA GLY A 333 25.00 -7.41 -10.32
C GLY A 333 24.34 -6.03 -10.29
N THR A 334 24.25 -5.42 -9.08
CA THR A 334 23.62 -4.11 -8.85
C THR A 334 24.41 -3.28 -7.84
N ALA A 335 23.92 -2.10 -7.49
CA ALA A 335 24.49 -1.22 -6.50
C ALA A 335 23.41 -0.71 -5.51
N PRO A 336 23.80 -0.17 -4.35
CA PRO A 336 22.89 0.57 -3.47
C PRO A 336 22.13 1.66 -4.25
N GLY A 337 20.83 1.83 -3.95
CA GLY A 337 19.94 2.75 -4.68
C GLY A 337 19.34 2.20 -5.97
N PHE A 338 19.87 1.13 -6.56
CA PHE A 338 19.45 0.58 -7.85
C PHE A 338 18.93 -0.86 -7.77
N CYS A 339 18.94 -1.46 -6.57
CA CYS A 339 18.54 -2.86 -6.39
C CYS A 339 17.03 -3.03 -6.54
N HIS A 340 16.64 -4.04 -7.32
CA HIS A 340 15.26 -4.51 -7.52
C HIS A 340 15.15 -6.05 -7.52
N HIS A 341 16.09 -6.71 -6.84
CA HIS A 341 16.25 -8.17 -6.80
C HIS A 341 15.53 -8.83 -5.62
N CYS A 342 14.38 -8.27 -5.17
CA CYS A 342 13.61 -8.80 -4.03
C CYS A 342 13.17 -10.26 -4.21
N HIS A 343 13.06 -10.74 -5.44
CA HIS A 343 12.67 -12.10 -5.81
C HIS A 343 13.75 -13.15 -5.49
N THR A 344 15.02 -12.75 -5.42
CA THR A 344 16.16 -13.69 -5.30
C THR A 344 16.32 -14.34 -3.94
N GLY A 345 15.78 -13.72 -2.87
CA GLY A 345 16.04 -14.14 -1.49
C GLY A 345 17.41 -13.71 -0.92
N LYS A 346 18.28 -13.11 -1.75
CA LYS A 346 19.64 -12.69 -1.39
C LYS A 346 19.71 -11.20 -1.06
N CYS A 347 18.75 -10.69 -0.27
CA CYS A 347 18.68 -9.28 0.07
C CYS A 347 19.90 -8.81 0.86
N PRO A 348 20.72 -7.86 0.38
CA PRO A 348 21.95 -7.43 1.05
C PRO A 348 21.75 -6.82 2.44
N VAL A 349 20.55 -6.30 2.72
CA VAL A 349 20.18 -5.62 3.97
C VAL A 349 19.15 -6.39 4.82
N GLY A 350 18.90 -7.68 4.50
CA GLY A 350 18.10 -8.57 5.34
C GLY A 350 16.58 -8.38 5.30
N ILE A 351 16.05 -7.58 4.36
CA ILE A 351 14.62 -7.24 4.32
C ILE A 351 13.83 -8.32 3.55
N THR A 352 14.17 -8.58 2.29
CA THR A 352 13.41 -9.48 1.41
C THR A 352 14.09 -10.83 1.28
N THR A 353 14.33 -11.50 2.39
CA THR A 353 15.03 -12.78 2.48
C THR A 353 14.31 -13.75 3.41
N GLN A 354 14.60 -15.04 3.24
CA GLN A 354 14.26 -16.12 4.16
C GLN A 354 15.52 -16.88 4.60
N ASP A 355 16.70 -16.36 4.27
CA ASP A 355 17.98 -16.88 4.73
C ASP A 355 18.22 -16.47 6.19
N PRO A 356 18.43 -17.43 7.12
CA PRO A 356 18.59 -17.13 8.55
C PRO A 356 19.78 -16.21 8.88
N LEU A 357 20.83 -16.22 8.07
CA LEU A 357 22.00 -15.34 8.28
C LEU A 357 21.74 -13.94 7.73
N LEU A 358 21.10 -13.84 6.56
CA LEU A 358 20.79 -12.55 5.96
C LEU A 358 19.72 -11.79 6.75
N GLU A 359 18.71 -12.49 7.30
CA GLU A 359 17.67 -11.80 8.08
C GLU A 359 18.20 -11.12 9.36
N LEU A 360 19.35 -11.58 9.90
CA LEU A 360 20.00 -10.92 11.04
C LEU A 360 20.50 -9.50 10.75
N ARG A 361 20.65 -9.13 9.49
CA ARG A 361 21.03 -7.78 9.05
C ARG A 361 19.94 -6.73 9.30
N LEU A 362 18.73 -7.14 9.65
CA LEU A 362 17.67 -6.23 10.09
C LEU A 362 17.42 -6.41 11.59
N ASP A 363 17.69 -5.36 12.36
CA ASP A 363 17.29 -5.25 13.76
C ASP A 363 15.83 -4.76 13.83
N PRO A 364 14.87 -5.52 14.42
CA PRO A 364 13.47 -5.14 14.46
C PRO A 364 13.18 -3.87 15.26
N GLU A 365 13.93 -3.62 16.34
CA GLU A 365 13.74 -2.42 17.16
C GLU A 365 14.20 -1.16 16.42
N LYS A 366 15.38 -1.23 15.79
CA LYS A 366 15.91 -0.14 14.97
C LYS A 366 15.04 0.10 13.73
N GLY A 367 14.60 -0.97 13.07
CA GLY A 367 13.66 -0.90 11.96
C GLY A 367 12.35 -0.21 12.37
N ALA A 368 11.78 -0.59 13.50
CA ALA A 368 10.57 0.03 14.05
C ALA A 368 10.78 1.51 14.38
N LYS A 369 11.93 1.86 14.95
CA LYS A 369 12.28 3.27 15.23
C LYS A 369 12.37 4.11 13.95
N HIS A 370 12.97 3.58 12.89
CA HIS A 370 13.08 4.29 11.60
C HIS A 370 11.68 4.46 10.95
N LEU A 371 10.87 3.43 10.94
CA LEU A 371 9.49 3.49 10.46
C LEU A 371 8.65 4.52 11.21
N ARG A 372 8.73 4.49 12.54
CA ARG A 372 8.05 5.47 13.40
C ARG A 372 8.47 6.90 13.06
N ASN A 373 9.77 7.16 12.93
CA ASN A 373 10.28 8.48 12.60
C ASN A 373 9.80 8.93 11.22
N TYR A 374 9.86 8.06 10.22
CA TYR A 374 9.39 8.35 8.87
C TYR A 374 7.90 8.72 8.84
N PHE A 375 7.04 7.91 9.46
CA PHE A 375 5.60 8.19 9.50
C PHE A 375 5.24 9.41 10.35
N LYS A 376 5.99 9.68 11.44
CA LYS A 376 5.85 10.93 12.19
C LYS A 376 6.19 12.14 11.32
N THR A 377 7.27 12.08 10.55
CA THR A 377 7.66 13.14 9.61
C THR A 377 6.57 13.35 8.56
N MET A 378 6.07 12.30 7.94
CA MET A 378 4.95 12.39 6.99
C MET A 378 3.72 13.05 7.63
N ASN A 379 3.38 12.70 8.87
CA ASN A 379 2.23 13.29 9.58
C ASN A 379 2.48 14.75 9.96
N MET A 380 3.73 15.14 10.29
CA MET A 380 4.08 16.55 10.52
C MET A 380 3.94 17.38 9.23
N GLU A 381 4.45 16.88 8.11
CA GLU A 381 4.29 17.53 6.80
C GLU A 381 2.80 17.68 6.42
N LEU A 382 2.03 16.59 6.56
CA LEU A 382 0.58 16.58 6.32
C LEU A 382 -0.13 17.68 7.13
N THR A 383 0.10 17.74 8.45
CA THR A 383 -0.55 18.74 9.31
C THR A 383 -0.06 20.15 9.05
N THR A 384 1.19 20.32 8.62
CA THR A 384 1.76 21.61 8.22
C THR A 384 1.04 22.15 6.97
N LEU A 385 0.86 21.33 5.95
CA LEU A 385 0.14 21.68 4.73
C LEU A 385 -1.34 21.98 4.99
N ALA A 386 -2.00 21.17 5.83
CA ALA A 386 -3.39 21.42 6.21
C ALA A 386 -3.55 22.78 6.90
N ARG A 387 -2.67 23.12 7.85
CA ARG A 387 -2.67 24.43 8.52
C ARG A 387 -2.39 25.58 7.54
N ALA A 388 -1.46 25.39 6.60
CA ALA A 388 -1.19 26.37 5.56
C ALA A 388 -2.43 26.65 4.68
N CYS A 389 -3.33 25.68 4.53
CA CYS A 389 -4.63 25.85 3.87
C CYS A 389 -5.76 26.32 4.81
N GLY A 390 -5.44 26.63 6.08
CA GLY A 390 -6.44 27.09 7.07
C GLY A 390 -7.31 25.97 7.62
N LYS A 391 -6.83 24.71 7.60
CA LYS A 391 -7.60 23.53 8.03
C LYS A 391 -7.10 23.00 9.37
N SER A 392 -7.99 22.86 10.35
CA SER A 392 -7.72 22.30 11.70
C SER A 392 -7.92 20.77 11.78
N ASN A 393 -8.29 20.15 10.68
CA ASN A 393 -8.41 18.71 10.50
C ASN A 393 -7.93 18.34 9.10
N VAL A 394 -7.08 17.32 8.98
CA VAL A 394 -6.55 16.90 7.68
C VAL A 394 -7.62 16.40 6.71
N HIS A 395 -8.76 15.92 7.24
CA HIS A 395 -9.91 15.49 6.44
C HIS A 395 -10.78 16.67 5.92
N HIS A 396 -10.44 17.90 6.29
CA HIS A 396 -11.04 19.11 5.70
C HIS A 396 -10.25 19.67 4.50
N LEU A 397 -9.13 19.04 4.16
CA LEU A 397 -8.47 19.30 2.88
C LEU A 397 -9.40 18.92 1.74
N GLU A 398 -9.48 19.75 0.72
CA GLU A 398 -10.42 19.60 -0.39
C GLU A 398 -9.79 19.95 -1.73
N ARG A 399 -10.44 19.56 -2.81
CA ARG A 399 -9.92 19.74 -4.17
C ARG A 399 -9.71 21.20 -4.54
N GLU A 400 -10.47 22.12 -3.97
CA GLU A 400 -10.30 23.57 -4.17
C GLU A 400 -8.99 24.11 -3.59
N ASP A 401 -8.35 23.37 -2.67
CA ASP A 401 -7.04 23.70 -2.13
C ASP A 401 -5.89 23.33 -3.09
N LEU A 402 -6.19 22.69 -4.24
CA LEU A 402 -5.20 22.15 -5.18
C LEU A 402 -5.31 22.74 -6.60
N VAL A 403 -4.16 22.85 -7.25
CA VAL A 403 -4.05 23.05 -8.70
C VAL A 403 -2.99 22.14 -9.29
N ALA A 404 -3.10 21.82 -10.58
CA ALA A 404 -2.14 21.00 -11.30
C ALA A 404 -1.08 21.83 -12.03
N LEU A 405 0.16 21.35 -12.06
CA LEU A 405 1.29 22.00 -12.71
C LEU A 405 1.46 21.56 -14.17
N THR A 406 0.88 20.42 -14.55
CA THR A 406 0.97 19.86 -15.91
C THR A 406 -0.42 19.57 -16.47
N LEU A 407 -0.54 19.56 -17.80
CA LEU A 407 -1.80 19.26 -18.48
C LEU A 407 -2.28 17.84 -18.19
N GLU A 408 -1.36 16.88 -18.14
CA GLU A 408 -1.66 15.49 -17.88
C GLU A 408 -2.22 15.30 -16.45
N ALA A 409 -1.58 15.93 -15.46
CA ALA A 409 -2.07 15.89 -14.09
C ALA A 409 -3.42 16.62 -13.94
N ALA A 410 -3.59 17.76 -14.59
CA ALA A 410 -4.85 18.51 -14.60
C ALA A 410 -6.00 17.65 -15.16
N ALA A 411 -5.78 16.98 -16.29
CA ALA A 411 -6.75 16.09 -16.91
C ALA A 411 -7.08 14.86 -16.04
N MET A 412 -6.06 14.20 -15.48
CA MET A 412 -6.22 12.99 -14.66
C MET A 412 -6.90 13.28 -13.32
N ALA A 413 -6.51 14.37 -12.66
CA ALA A 413 -7.05 14.76 -11.35
C ALA A 413 -8.36 15.53 -11.46
N LYS A 414 -8.71 16.00 -12.67
CA LYS A 414 -9.80 16.96 -12.92
C LYS A 414 -9.67 18.21 -12.03
N LEU A 415 -8.46 18.77 -11.99
CA LEU A 415 -8.13 20.00 -11.27
C LEU A 415 -7.78 21.11 -12.25
N PRO A 416 -7.97 22.40 -11.86
CA PRO A 416 -7.54 23.52 -12.69
C PRO A 416 -6.03 23.47 -12.95
N LEU A 417 -5.62 23.83 -14.17
CA LEU A 417 -4.22 24.11 -14.46
C LEU A 417 -3.80 25.39 -13.73
N ALA A 418 -2.66 25.35 -13.06
CA ALA A 418 -2.15 26.47 -12.26
C ALA A 418 -2.16 27.79 -13.02
N GLY A 419 -2.71 28.85 -12.39
CA GLY A 419 -2.89 30.19 -13.00
C GLY A 419 -4.09 30.33 -13.92
N THR A 420 -4.95 29.30 -14.02
CA THR A 420 -6.17 29.31 -14.83
C THR A 420 -7.35 28.72 -14.07
N ASN A 421 -8.58 28.91 -14.61
CA ASN A 421 -9.77 28.19 -14.17
C ASN A 421 -10.09 26.98 -15.08
N TRP A 422 -9.20 26.67 -16.01
CA TRP A 422 -9.44 25.62 -17.00
C TRP A 422 -9.07 24.23 -16.47
N ILE A 423 -10.03 23.33 -16.61
CA ILE A 423 -9.87 21.90 -16.30
C ILE A 423 -9.96 21.14 -17.63
N PRO A 424 -8.86 20.50 -18.10
CA PRO A 424 -8.88 19.75 -19.34
C PRO A 424 -9.96 18.65 -19.35
N GLY A 425 -10.78 18.62 -20.42
CA GLY A 425 -11.85 17.64 -20.58
C GLY A 425 -13.09 17.85 -19.71
N VAL A 426 -13.17 18.95 -18.96
CA VAL A 426 -14.36 19.37 -18.22
C VAL A 426 -14.88 20.69 -18.81
N GLY A 427 -16.16 20.70 -19.23
CA GLY A 427 -16.73 21.82 -19.95
C GLY A 427 -16.65 21.59 -21.46
N GLY A 428 -17.80 21.60 -22.12
CA GLY A 428 -17.88 21.57 -23.59
C GLY A 428 -17.23 22.81 -24.18
N LEU A 429 -16.77 22.67 -25.43
CA LEU A 429 -16.45 23.75 -26.34
C LEU A 429 -17.64 24.68 -26.48
#